data_625700334eaf536df89b172e676ba80b
#
_entry.id   625700334eaf536df89b172e676ba80b
#
_cell.length_a   1.000
_cell.length_b   1.000
_cell.length_c   1.000
_cell.angle_alpha   90.00
_cell.angle_beta   90.00
_cell.angle_gamma   90.00
#
_symmetry.space_group_name_H-M   'P 1'
#
loop_
_entity.id
_entity.type
_entity.pdbx_description
1 polymer ?
#
loop_
_entity_poly.entity_id
_entity_poly.type
_entity_poly.pdbx_seq_one_letter_code
_entity_poly.pdbx_strand_id
1 'polypeptide(L)'
;LLIALYTLSIHISIYILIKDPELLNKIIPWLNTFYLGITTWAVYSLLTNSISNYAQHLVETHPNVRREMIVFIMRIIKIILILLVILFLFTQLGIDIKAIAASLGVGGIAIALASKDTLANFFGSLSIMIDNSFSQGDWIVVNDIEGTVVDIRMRTTRIRTFDNAMITVPNSEIANAHIKNYTKRKIGRRIKMTLGATYENKIEDIVNLKHDIYEMLTNHPGIATEKEHIVRKSKKFEGISRDDLHGVKRNLMVYVDEYGASSVNIMVYCFTRSPDWEDWLAVKEDVIVKIHKLFEKNNCDFAYPTQTLHLKK
;
A
#
# COMPACT_ATOMS: atom_id res chain seq x y z
N LEU A 1 -34.68 18.00 -21.61
CA LEU A 1 -34.54 17.70 -23.04
C LEU A 1 -35.43 18.56 -23.91
N LEU A 2 -36.76 18.62 -23.65
CA LEU A 2 -37.72 19.44 -24.40
C LEU A 2 -37.33 20.94 -24.44
N ILE A 3 -36.98 21.53 -23.27
CA ILE A 3 -36.54 22.94 -23.20
C ILE A 3 -35.28 23.16 -24.04
N ALA A 4 -34.28 22.26 -23.99
CA ALA A 4 -33.10 22.39 -24.79
C ALA A 4 -33.39 22.28 -26.31
N LEU A 5 -34.33 21.45 -26.73
CA LEU A 5 -34.77 21.35 -28.13
C LEU A 5 -35.53 22.62 -28.59
N TYR A 6 -36.40 23.19 -27.75
CA TYR A 6 -37.06 24.43 -28.05
C TYR A 6 -36.10 25.62 -28.19
N THR A 7 -35.13 25.69 -27.29
CA THR A 7 -34.12 26.76 -27.35
C THR A 7 -33.22 26.65 -28.56
N LEU A 8 -32.84 25.42 -28.94
CA LEU A 8 -32.05 25.16 -30.15
C LEU A 8 -32.85 25.56 -31.42
N SER A 9 -34.16 25.24 -31.48
CA SER A 9 -35.00 25.62 -32.61
C SER A 9 -35.20 27.13 -32.71
N ILE A 10 -35.33 27.82 -31.59
CA ILE A 10 -35.37 29.29 -31.56
C ILE A 10 -34.07 29.92 -32.06
N HIS A 11 -32.92 29.36 -31.67
CA HIS A 11 -31.61 29.83 -32.14
C HIS A 11 -31.44 29.70 -33.65
N ILE A 12 -31.77 28.51 -34.18
CA ILE A 12 -31.75 28.27 -35.63
C ILE A 12 -32.71 29.21 -36.35
N SER A 13 -33.92 29.42 -35.82
CA SER A 13 -34.89 30.31 -36.45
C SER A 13 -34.43 31.79 -36.46
N ILE A 14 -33.80 32.26 -35.41
CA ILE A 14 -33.21 33.61 -35.34
C ILE A 14 -32.10 33.79 -36.36
N TYR A 15 -31.22 32.76 -36.50
CA TYR A 15 -30.09 32.78 -37.46
C TYR A 15 -30.57 32.76 -38.92
N ILE A 16 -31.72 32.14 -39.20
CA ILE A 16 -32.32 32.08 -40.58
C ILE A 16 -33.10 33.37 -40.89
N LEU A 17 -33.81 33.92 -39.89
CA LEU A 17 -34.68 35.07 -40.11
C LEU A 17 -33.96 36.43 -40.12
N ILE A 18 -32.90 36.56 -39.31
CA ILE A 18 -32.14 37.82 -39.24
C ILE A 18 -30.96 37.76 -40.19
N LYS A 19 -31.07 38.45 -41.32
CA LYS A 19 -30.00 38.58 -42.33
C LYS A 19 -29.08 39.77 -42.11
N ASP A 20 -29.43 40.66 -41.16
CA ASP A 20 -28.63 41.84 -40.86
C ASP A 20 -27.52 41.50 -39.82
N PRO A 21 -26.22 41.63 -40.19
CA PRO A 21 -25.08 41.28 -39.32
C PRO A 21 -24.99 42.17 -38.08
N GLU A 22 -25.42 43.44 -38.13
CA GLU A 22 -25.33 44.32 -36.98
C GLU A 22 -26.39 43.95 -35.91
N LEU A 23 -27.59 43.59 -36.33
CA LEU A 23 -28.64 43.11 -35.48
C LEU A 23 -28.29 41.74 -34.84
N LEU A 24 -27.69 40.87 -35.65
CA LEU A 24 -27.24 39.53 -35.15
C LEU A 24 -26.19 39.70 -34.06
N ASN A 25 -25.16 40.55 -34.25
CA ASN A 25 -24.13 40.80 -33.25
C ASN A 25 -24.67 41.41 -31.94
N LYS A 26 -25.75 42.09 -31.96
CA LYS A 26 -26.42 42.63 -30.75
C LYS A 26 -27.25 41.57 -30.03
N ILE A 27 -27.84 40.62 -30.75
CA ILE A 27 -28.77 39.61 -30.18
C ILE A 27 -28.03 38.37 -29.70
N ILE A 28 -26.95 37.92 -30.35
CA ILE A 28 -26.17 36.74 -30.01
C ILE A 28 -25.69 36.72 -28.53
N PRO A 29 -25.14 37.80 -27.96
CA PRO A 29 -24.72 37.80 -26.56
C PRO A 29 -25.90 37.53 -25.60
N TRP A 30 -27.06 38.05 -25.85
CA TRP A 30 -28.27 37.84 -25.03
C TRP A 30 -28.78 36.40 -25.14
N LEU A 31 -28.73 35.79 -26.33
CA LEU A 31 -29.05 34.38 -26.55
C LEU A 31 -28.09 33.48 -25.80
N ASN A 32 -26.80 33.75 -25.91
CA ASN A 32 -25.77 32.98 -25.18
C ASN A 32 -25.98 33.08 -23.67
N THR A 33 -26.32 34.24 -23.15
CA THR A 33 -26.66 34.45 -21.74
C THR A 33 -27.87 33.62 -21.32
N PHE A 34 -28.90 33.62 -22.16
CA PHE A 34 -30.11 32.84 -21.91
C PHE A 34 -29.84 31.31 -21.92
N TYR A 35 -29.04 30.82 -22.88
CA TYR A 35 -28.61 29.40 -22.93
C TYR A 35 -27.80 29.03 -21.68
N LEU A 36 -26.89 29.88 -21.26
CA LEU A 36 -26.12 29.63 -20.05
C LEU A 36 -27.06 29.56 -18.82
N GLY A 37 -28.03 30.48 -18.73
CA GLY A 37 -29.03 30.46 -17.66
C GLY A 37 -29.79 29.14 -17.60
N ILE A 38 -30.27 28.66 -18.76
CA ILE A 38 -30.97 27.36 -18.86
C ILE A 38 -30.07 26.19 -18.52
N THR A 39 -28.87 26.13 -19.08
CA THR A 39 -27.93 25.02 -18.81
C THR A 39 -27.51 25.00 -17.35
N THR A 40 -27.24 26.14 -16.75
CA THR A 40 -26.94 26.26 -15.31
C THR A 40 -28.11 25.85 -14.44
N TRP A 41 -29.33 26.29 -14.78
CA TRP A 41 -30.53 25.88 -14.07
C TRP A 41 -30.78 24.37 -14.19
N ALA A 42 -30.55 23.77 -15.37
CA ALA A 42 -30.68 22.34 -15.60
C ALA A 42 -29.66 21.56 -14.76
N VAL A 43 -28.40 21.97 -14.79
CA VAL A 43 -27.33 21.37 -13.97
C VAL A 43 -27.63 21.51 -12.47
N TYR A 44 -28.05 22.71 -12.02
CA TYR A 44 -28.44 22.95 -10.64
C TYR A 44 -29.63 22.06 -10.22
N SER A 45 -30.65 21.93 -11.08
CA SER A 45 -31.84 21.11 -10.82
C SER A 45 -31.47 19.61 -10.75
N LEU A 46 -30.64 19.14 -11.67
CA LEU A 46 -30.13 17.77 -11.66
C LEU A 46 -29.32 17.49 -10.38
N LEU A 47 -28.40 18.37 -10.03
CA LEU A 47 -27.61 18.23 -8.81
C LEU A 47 -28.48 18.29 -7.54
N THR A 48 -29.53 19.07 -7.53
CA THR A 48 -30.38 19.23 -6.33
C THR A 48 -31.35 18.07 -6.16
N ASN A 49 -32.01 17.65 -7.25
CA ASN A 49 -33.06 16.63 -7.19
C ASN A 49 -32.54 15.21 -7.26
N SER A 50 -31.60 14.92 -8.17
CA SER A 50 -31.06 13.56 -8.35
C SER A 50 -30.13 13.15 -7.22
N ILE A 51 -29.27 14.07 -6.79
CA ILE A 51 -28.29 13.73 -5.73
C ILE A 51 -28.95 13.75 -4.35
N SER A 52 -29.98 14.57 -4.11
CA SER A 52 -30.72 14.52 -2.85
C SER A 52 -31.35 13.14 -2.61
N ASN A 53 -31.98 12.58 -3.65
CA ASN A 53 -32.59 11.24 -3.58
C ASN A 53 -31.53 10.14 -3.49
N TYR A 54 -30.44 10.27 -4.26
CA TYR A 54 -29.33 9.31 -4.23
C TYR A 54 -28.52 9.37 -2.91
N ALA A 55 -28.40 10.57 -2.35
CA ALA A 55 -27.76 10.78 -1.04
C ALA A 55 -28.54 10.13 0.11
N GLN A 56 -29.87 10.18 0.07
CA GLN A 56 -30.70 9.46 1.04
C GLN A 56 -30.49 7.95 0.92
N HIS A 57 -30.50 7.41 -0.28
CA HIS A 57 -30.28 5.98 -0.52
C HIS A 57 -28.87 5.53 -0.13
N LEU A 58 -27.84 6.37 -0.36
CA LEU A 58 -26.46 6.08 0.07
C LEU A 58 -26.30 6.08 1.60
N VAL A 59 -26.97 6.99 2.30
CA VAL A 59 -26.94 7.02 3.78
C VAL A 59 -27.65 5.82 4.38
N GLU A 60 -28.74 5.36 3.76
CA GLU A 60 -29.49 4.19 4.21
C GLU A 60 -28.71 2.88 3.96
N THR A 61 -28.00 2.77 2.84
CA THR A 61 -27.21 1.57 2.48
C THR A 61 -25.82 1.54 3.10
N HIS A 62 -25.23 2.70 3.42
CA HIS A 62 -23.87 2.80 3.95
C HIS A 62 -23.83 3.67 5.22
N PRO A 63 -23.97 3.08 6.42
CA PRO A 63 -24.03 3.81 7.70
C PRO A 63 -22.76 4.61 8.04
N ASN A 64 -21.66 4.37 7.30
CA ASN A 64 -20.41 5.12 7.46
C ASN A 64 -20.39 6.47 6.72
N VAL A 65 -21.36 6.73 5.84
CA VAL A 65 -21.44 7.96 5.06
C VAL A 65 -22.36 8.96 5.81
N ARG A 66 -21.75 10.01 6.32
CA ARG A 66 -22.52 11.05 7.03
C ARG A 66 -23.23 11.97 6.04
N ARG A 67 -24.52 12.17 6.24
CA ARG A 67 -25.35 13.06 5.43
C ARG A 67 -24.77 14.48 5.32
N GLU A 68 -24.19 14.97 6.42
CA GLU A 68 -23.57 16.29 6.51
C GLU A 68 -22.42 16.47 5.50
N MET A 69 -21.65 15.41 5.26
CA MET A 69 -20.54 15.43 4.30
C MET A 69 -21.06 15.62 2.86
N ILE A 70 -22.13 14.93 2.49
CA ILE A 70 -22.73 15.06 1.16
C ILE A 70 -23.29 16.46 0.98
N VAL A 71 -24.03 16.97 1.98
CA VAL A 71 -24.59 18.33 1.96
C VAL A 71 -23.48 19.38 1.85
N PHE A 72 -22.37 19.20 2.55
CA PHE A 72 -21.21 20.10 2.48
C PHE A 72 -20.57 20.12 1.08
N ILE A 73 -20.30 18.96 0.49
CA ILE A 73 -19.77 18.87 -0.88
C ILE A 73 -20.70 19.53 -1.89
N MET A 74 -22.00 19.27 -1.77
CA MET A 74 -23.00 19.90 -2.64
C MET A 74 -23.03 21.41 -2.50
N ARG A 75 -22.84 21.95 -1.30
CA ARG A 75 -22.75 23.40 -1.07
C ARG A 75 -21.54 24.00 -1.78
N ILE A 76 -20.37 23.33 -1.71
CA ILE A 76 -19.17 23.78 -2.42
C ILE A 76 -19.40 23.79 -3.93
N ILE A 77 -19.95 22.71 -4.49
CA ILE A 77 -20.24 22.62 -5.93
C ILE A 77 -21.19 23.73 -6.37
N LYS A 78 -22.25 24.03 -5.59
CA LYS A 78 -23.18 25.14 -5.87
C LYS A 78 -22.48 26.49 -5.86
N ILE A 79 -21.60 26.76 -4.88
CA ILE A 79 -20.83 28.03 -4.81
C ILE A 79 -19.96 28.17 -6.07
N ILE A 80 -19.25 27.11 -6.47
CA ILE A 80 -18.40 27.12 -7.69
C ILE A 80 -19.25 27.40 -8.93
N LEU A 81 -20.40 26.74 -9.08
CA LEU A 81 -21.31 26.96 -10.21
C LEU A 81 -21.81 28.40 -10.26
N ILE A 82 -22.24 28.95 -9.13
CA ILE A 82 -22.71 30.35 -9.06
C ILE A 82 -21.58 31.31 -9.46
N LEU A 83 -20.36 31.07 -8.98
CA LEU A 83 -19.18 31.87 -9.32
C LEU A 83 -18.90 31.86 -10.83
N LEU A 84 -18.92 30.66 -11.45
CA LEU A 84 -18.71 30.52 -12.90
C LEU A 84 -19.79 31.26 -13.71
N VAL A 85 -21.06 31.23 -13.26
CA VAL A 85 -22.15 31.96 -13.92
C VAL A 85 -21.93 33.46 -13.82
N ILE A 86 -21.56 33.98 -12.65
CA ILE A 86 -21.28 35.40 -12.44
C ILE A 86 -20.13 35.85 -13.35
N LEU A 87 -19.06 35.12 -13.42
CA LEU A 87 -17.93 35.43 -14.32
C LEU A 87 -18.35 35.46 -15.79
N PHE A 88 -19.16 34.50 -16.20
CA PHE A 88 -19.65 34.48 -17.59
C PHE A 88 -20.57 35.67 -17.87
N LEU A 89 -21.48 36.00 -16.95
CA LEU A 89 -22.33 37.20 -17.11
C LEU A 89 -21.50 38.49 -17.25
N PHE A 90 -20.43 38.63 -16.49
CA PHE A 90 -19.52 39.78 -16.59
C PHE A 90 -18.85 39.85 -17.98
N THR A 91 -18.42 38.71 -18.55
CA THR A 91 -17.86 38.70 -19.91
C THR A 91 -18.88 39.13 -20.96
N GLN A 92 -20.14 38.70 -20.82
CA GLN A 92 -21.20 39.10 -21.76
C GLN A 92 -21.56 40.61 -21.67
N LEU A 93 -21.41 41.21 -20.48
CA LEU A 93 -21.60 42.64 -20.27
C LEU A 93 -20.38 43.47 -20.71
N GLY A 94 -19.33 42.84 -21.27
CA GLY A 94 -18.12 43.52 -21.70
C GLY A 94 -17.18 43.94 -20.57
N ILE A 95 -17.42 43.45 -19.36
CA ILE A 95 -16.55 43.71 -18.20
C ILE A 95 -15.27 42.86 -18.34
N ASP A 96 -14.10 43.46 -18.19
CA ASP A 96 -12.83 42.72 -18.20
C ASP A 96 -12.69 41.92 -16.90
N ILE A 97 -12.80 40.58 -17.04
CA ILE A 97 -12.69 39.65 -15.93
C ILE A 97 -11.24 39.25 -15.60
N LYS A 98 -10.23 39.74 -16.34
CA LYS A 98 -8.85 39.32 -16.14
C LYS A 98 -8.34 39.50 -14.72
N ALA A 99 -8.64 40.66 -14.13
CA ALA A 99 -8.23 40.94 -12.75
C ALA A 99 -8.96 40.02 -11.74
N ILE A 100 -10.24 39.73 -11.97
CA ILE A 100 -11.01 38.82 -11.13
C ILE A 100 -10.49 37.38 -11.27
N ALA A 101 -10.26 36.95 -12.51
CA ALA A 101 -9.71 35.62 -12.79
C ALA A 101 -8.32 35.45 -12.17
N ALA A 102 -7.47 36.48 -12.25
CA ALA A 102 -6.14 36.46 -11.61
C ALA A 102 -6.27 36.35 -10.08
N SER A 103 -7.16 37.09 -9.45
CA SER A 103 -7.41 37.01 -8.00
C SER A 103 -7.92 35.65 -7.57
N LEU A 104 -8.84 35.07 -8.34
CA LEU A 104 -9.34 33.68 -8.12
C LEU A 104 -8.25 32.65 -8.32
N GLY A 105 -7.32 32.87 -9.27
CA GLY A 105 -6.15 32.04 -9.49
C GLY A 105 -5.23 32.00 -8.25
N VAL A 106 -4.92 33.16 -7.70
CA VAL A 106 -4.12 33.26 -6.45
C VAL A 106 -4.85 32.59 -5.27
N GLY A 107 -6.15 32.85 -5.11
CA GLY A 107 -6.98 32.18 -4.10
C GLY A 107 -7.03 30.67 -4.29
N GLY A 108 -7.10 30.20 -5.54
CA GLY A 108 -7.04 28.78 -5.90
C GLY A 108 -5.72 28.11 -5.51
N ILE A 109 -4.59 28.81 -5.71
CA ILE A 109 -3.27 28.32 -5.27
C ILE A 109 -3.22 28.18 -3.76
N ALA A 110 -3.74 29.16 -3.01
CA ALA A 110 -3.79 29.11 -1.56
C ALA A 110 -4.61 27.90 -1.05
N ILE A 111 -5.79 27.65 -1.67
CA ILE A 111 -6.63 26.49 -1.35
C ILE A 111 -5.92 25.18 -1.72
N ALA A 112 -5.25 25.12 -2.88
CA ALA A 112 -4.51 23.94 -3.30
C ALA A 112 -3.37 23.58 -2.33
N LEU A 113 -2.61 24.60 -1.87
CA LEU A 113 -1.56 24.41 -0.86
C LEU A 113 -2.14 23.95 0.48
N ALA A 114 -3.25 24.54 0.93
CA ALA A 114 -3.92 24.12 2.16
C ALA A 114 -4.50 22.69 2.08
N SER A 115 -4.84 22.22 0.88
CA SER A 115 -5.42 20.89 0.64
C SER A 115 -4.38 19.82 0.29
N LYS A 116 -3.10 20.19 0.15
CA LYS A 116 -2.00 19.31 -0.33
C LYS A 116 -1.95 17.98 0.42
N ASP A 117 -1.97 18.01 1.75
CA ASP A 117 -1.85 16.80 2.56
C ASP A 117 -3.08 15.88 2.44
N THR A 118 -4.26 16.47 2.28
CA THR A 118 -5.50 15.71 2.07
C THR A 118 -5.45 14.97 0.73
N LEU A 119 -5.03 15.67 -0.32
CA LEU A 119 -4.86 15.08 -1.66
C LEU A 119 -3.75 14.04 -1.68
N ALA A 120 -2.62 14.29 -1.01
CA ALA A 120 -1.53 13.33 -0.91
C ALA A 120 -1.98 12.03 -0.24
N ASN A 121 -2.77 12.11 0.84
CA ASN A 121 -3.32 10.94 1.51
C ASN A 121 -4.35 10.18 0.65
N PHE A 122 -5.19 10.91 -0.09
CA PHE A 122 -6.15 10.30 -1.02
C PHE A 122 -5.43 9.53 -2.14
N PHE A 123 -4.45 10.17 -2.79
CA PHE A 123 -3.64 9.51 -3.82
C PHE A 123 -2.78 8.39 -3.25
N GLY A 124 -2.30 8.52 -2.01
CA GLY A 124 -1.61 7.46 -1.30
C GLY A 124 -2.47 6.21 -1.14
N SER A 125 -3.75 6.37 -0.72
CA SER A 125 -4.67 5.23 -0.63
C SER A 125 -4.94 4.58 -1.97
N LEU A 126 -5.10 5.38 -3.01
CA LEU A 126 -5.33 4.89 -4.37
C LEU A 126 -4.12 4.09 -4.89
N SER A 127 -2.90 4.59 -4.67
CA SER A 127 -1.67 3.89 -5.03
C SER A 127 -1.54 2.54 -4.31
N ILE A 128 -1.78 2.51 -2.98
CA ILE A 128 -1.76 1.27 -2.19
C ILE A 128 -2.73 0.23 -2.78
N MET A 129 -3.94 0.65 -3.18
CA MET A 129 -4.96 -0.23 -3.74
C MET A 129 -4.62 -0.71 -5.15
N ILE A 130 -4.15 0.18 -6.02
CA ILE A 130 -3.80 -0.16 -7.42
C ILE A 130 -2.59 -1.08 -7.46
N ASP A 131 -1.54 -0.77 -6.70
CA ASP A 131 -0.31 -1.56 -6.65
C ASP A 131 -0.47 -2.85 -5.86
N ASN A 132 -1.59 -2.99 -5.13
CA ASN A 132 -1.85 -4.12 -4.24
C ASN A 132 -0.64 -4.41 -3.34
N SER A 133 -0.03 -3.37 -2.77
CA SER A 133 1.16 -3.49 -1.92
C SER A 133 0.88 -4.35 -0.69
N PHE A 134 -0.29 -4.16 -0.09
CA PHE A 134 -0.88 -4.98 0.98
C PHE A 134 -2.40 -4.86 0.97
N SER A 135 -3.07 -5.77 1.68
CA SER A 135 -4.52 -5.85 1.82
C SER A 135 -4.93 -5.89 3.29
N GLN A 136 -6.22 -5.72 3.54
CA GLN A 136 -6.79 -5.93 4.86
C GLN A 136 -6.51 -7.37 5.33
N GLY A 137 -6.08 -7.54 6.58
CA GLY A 137 -5.65 -8.81 7.14
C GLY A 137 -4.16 -9.12 6.96
N ASP A 138 -3.42 -8.36 6.15
CA ASP A 138 -2.00 -8.60 5.97
C ASP A 138 -1.19 -8.16 7.19
N TRP A 139 -0.20 -8.97 7.55
CA TRP A 139 0.85 -8.61 8.48
C TRP A 139 1.94 -7.84 7.76
N ILE A 140 2.09 -6.58 8.12
CA ILE A 140 3.06 -5.67 7.51
C ILE A 140 3.98 -5.03 8.54
N VAL A 141 5.14 -4.59 8.07
CA VAL A 141 6.01 -3.65 8.76
C VAL A 141 6.19 -2.43 7.87
N VAL A 142 5.85 -1.27 8.39
CA VAL A 142 6.00 0.03 7.73
C VAL A 142 6.73 0.96 8.69
N ASN A 143 7.92 1.44 8.31
CA ASN A 143 8.83 2.12 9.21
C ASN A 143 9.06 1.25 10.47
N ASP A 144 8.76 1.78 11.67
CA ASP A 144 8.89 1.07 12.95
C ASP A 144 7.56 0.46 13.44
N ILE A 145 6.50 0.51 12.62
CA ILE A 145 5.18 -0.01 12.97
C ILE A 145 5.03 -1.42 12.41
N GLU A 146 4.86 -2.40 13.29
CA GLU A 146 4.60 -3.79 12.94
C GLU A 146 3.22 -4.23 13.43
N GLY A 147 2.43 -4.85 12.55
CA GLY A 147 1.12 -5.34 12.91
C GLY A 147 0.27 -5.82 11.72
N THR A 148 -0.99 -6.13 12.02
CA THR A 148 -1.98 -6.56 11.04
C THR A 148 -2.85 -5.40 10.57
N VAL A 149 -3.01 -5.25 9.26
CA VAL A 149 -3.88 -4.22 8.66
C VAL A 149 -5.33 -4.52 8.97
N VAL A 150 -5.98 -3.61 9.70
CA VAL A 150 -7.40 -3.74 10.05
C VAL A 150 -8.30 -3.24 8.93
N ASP A 151 -8.04 -2.02 8.45
CA ASP A 151 -8.72 -1.43 7.31
C ASP A 151 -7.84 -0.36 6.61
N ILE A 152 -8.13 -0.14 5.33
CA ILE A 152 -7.55 0.92 4.52
C ILE A 152 -8.69 1.90 4.21
N ARG A 153 -8.60 3.10 4.78
CA ARG A 153 -9.59 4.16 4.58
C ARG A 153 -9.09 5.16 3.53
N MET A 154 -9.96 6.11 3.20
CA MET A 154 -9.67 7.14 2.20
C MET A 154 -8.41 7.98 2.51
N ARG A 155 -8.12 8.24 3.78
CA ARG A 155 -7.00 9.07 4.22
C ARG A 155 -5.97 8.31 5.06
N THR A 156 -6.38 7.29 5.78
CA THR A 156 -5.57 6.60 6.79
C THR A 156 -5.74 5.09 6.69
N THR A 157 -4.70 4.35 7.02
CA THR A 157 -4.72 2.91 7.25
C THR A 157 -4.62 2.65 8.75
N ARG A 158 -5.42 1.72 9.25
CA ARG A 158 -5.38 1.27 10.64
C ARG A 158 -4.66 -0.06 10.75
N ILE A 159 -3.69 -0.11 11.64
CA ILE A 159 -2.85 -1.29 11.89
C ILE A 159 -3.02 -1.67 13.37
N ARG A 160 -3.31 -2.94 13.62
CA ARG A 160 -3.31 -3.50 14.96
C ARG A 160 -1.96 -4.14 15.24
N THR A 161 -1.27 -3.62 16.23
CA THR A 161 0.02 -4.13 16.68
C THR A 161 -0.14 -5.42 17.50
N PHE A 162 0.95 -6.13 17.72
CA PHE A 162 0.90 -7.42 18.45
C PHE A 162 0.64 -7.26 19.96
N ASP A 163 0.82 -6.08 20.51
CA ASP A 163 0.39 -5.69 21.86
C ASP A 163 -1.09 -5.24 21.93
N ASN A 164 -1.86 -5.49 20.85
CA ASN A 164 -3.27 -5.12 20.71
C ASN A 164 -3.56 -3.62 20.61
N ALA A 165 -2.57 -2.77 20.47
CA ALA A 165 -2.80 -1.34 20.20
C ALA A 165 -3.29 -1.11 18.77
N MET A 166 -4.05 -0.03 18.56
CA MET A 166 -4.49 0.41 17.24
C MET A 166 -3.73 1.64 16.83
N ILE A 167 -2.92 1.52 15.78
CA ILE A 167 -2.20 2.65 15.19
C ILE A 167 -2.92 3.08 13.92
N THR A 168 -3.07 4.40 13.77
CA THR A 168 -3.65 5.01 12.56
C THR A 168 -2.57 5.80 11.85
N VAL A 169 -2.22 5.38 10.65
CA VAL A 169 -1.13 5.95 9.85
C VAL A 169 -1.70 6.67 8.63
N PRO A 170 -1.23 7.88 8.28
CA PRO A 170 -1.60 8.55 7.04
C PRO A 170 -1.18 7.73 5.80
N ASN A 171 -2.08 7.62 4.81
CA ASN A 171 -1.79 6.81 3.62
C ASN A 171 -0.65 7.37 2.76
N SER A 172 -0.46 8.69 2.77
CA SER A 172 0.67 9.33 2.07
C SER A 172 2.03 8.92 2.67
N GLU A 173 2.09 8.69 3.97
CA GLU A 173 3.29 8.20 4.66
C GLU A 173 3.57 6.75 4.26
N ILE A 174 2.56 5.90 4.31
CA ILE A 174 2.68 4.49 3.94
C ILE A 174 3.08 4.34 2.46
N ALA A 175 2.43 5.09 1.56
CA ALA A 175 2.70 5.02 0.12
C ALA A 175 4.14 5.39 -0.25
N ASN A 176 4.80 6.22 0.56
CA ASN A 176 6.19 6.63 0.37
C ASN A 176 7.20 5.81 1.19
N ALA A 177 6.73 4.88 2.03
CA ALA A 177 7.58 4.09 2.91
C ALA A 177 7.98 2.74 2.30
N HIS A 178 9.04 2.14 2.84
CA HIS A 178 9.37 0.75 2.56
C HIS A 178 8.43 -0.18 3.33
N ILE A 179 7.70 -1.00 2.61
CA ILE A 179 6.72 -1.93 3.19
C ILE A 179 7.28 -3.35 3.14
N LYS A 180 7.37 -4.01 4.30
CA LYS A 180 7.60 -5.46 4.38
C LYS A 180 6.25 -6.13 4.60
N ASN A 181 5.77 -6.89 3.63
CA ASN A 181 4.55 -7.68 3.75
C ASN A 181 4.90 -9.14 4.07
N TYR A 182 4.59 -9.56 5.28
CA TYR A 182 4.89 -10.89 5.75
C TYR A 182 3.85 -11.93 5.36
N THR A 183 2.61 -11.54 5.11
CA THR A 183 1.55 -12.44 4.62
C THR A 183 1.80 -12.89 3.19
N LYS A 184 2.48 -12.08 2.38
CA LYS A 184 2.84 -12.46 1.00
C LYS A 184 3.93 -13.53 0.91
N ARG A 185 4.48 -14.02 2.02
CA ARG A 185 5.33 -15.21 2.03
C ARG A 185 4.48 -16.42 1.64
N LYS A 186 4.88 -17.14 0.63
CA LYS A 186 4.19 -18.36 0.23
C LYS A 186 4.74 -19.59 0.92
N ILE A 187 6.06 -19.65 1.08
CA ILE A 187 6.76 -20.75 1.73
C ILE A 187 7.99 -20.16 2.42
N GLY A 188 8.31 -20.69 3.58
CA GLY A 188 9.60 -20.49 4.20
C GLY A 188 9.71 -19.28 5.11
N ARG A 189 9.86 -19.60 6.37
CA ARG A 189 10.33 -18.68 7.38
C ARG A 189 11.78 -19.02 7.69
N ARG A 190 12.66 -18.05 7.65
CA ARG A 190 14.09 -18.27 7.82
C ARG A 190 14.44 -18.69 9.24
N ILE A 191 15.21 -19.75 9.37
CA ILE A 191 15.97 -20.11 10.55
C ILE A 191 17.43 -19.78 10.25
N LYS A 192 18.01 -18.86 11.00
CA LYS A 192 19.44 -18.55 10.97
C LYS A 192 19.95 -18.62 12.40
N MET A 193 20.94 -19.45 12.64
CA MET A 193 21.59 -19.56 13.93
C MET A 193 23.09 -19.82 13.74
N THR A 194 23.87 -19.41 14.73
CA THR A 194 25.29 -19.71 14.82
C THR A 194 25.49 -20.63 16.02
N LEU A 195 26.12 -21.77 15.79
CA LEU A 195 26.42 -22.76 16.79
C LEU A 195 27.92 -22.66 17.10
N GLY A 196 28.26 -22.40 18.33
CA GLY A 196 29.67 -22.36 18.78
C GLY A 196 30.10 -23.71 19.30
N ALA A 197 31.12 -24.31 18.69
CA ALA A 197 31.83 -25.50 19.19
C ALA A 197 33.12 -25.06 19.87
N THR A 198 33.55 -25.72 20.96
CA THR A 198 34.80 -25.38 21.66
C THR A 198 36.02 -25.61 20.78
N TYR A 199 37.12 -24.91 21.03
CA TYR A 199 38.41 -25.13 20.38
C TYR A 199 39.07 -26.47 20.76
N GLU A 200 38.59 -27.09 21.83
CA GLU A 200 39.07 -28.41 22.28
C GLU A 200 38.57 -29.56 21.41
N ASN A 201 37.48 -29.33 20.65
CA ASN A 201 36.96 -30.30 19.70
C ASN A 201 37.93 -30.48 18.53
N LYS A 202 38.09 -31.70 18.09
CA LYS A 202 38.86 -31.98 16.88
C LYS A 202 38.13 -31.45 15.67
N ILE A 203 38.88 -30.91 14.71
CA ILE A 203 38.28 -30.32 13.51
C ILE A 203 37.50 -31.36 12.67
N GLU A 204 37.97 -32.63 12.69
CA GLU A 204 37.29 -33.73 12.03
C GLU A 204 35.91 -33.99 12.62
N ASP A 205 35.75 -33.89 13.96
CA ASP A 205 34.48 -34.08 14.65
C ASP A 205 33.52 -32.91 14.34
N ILE A 206 34.04 -31.70 14.25
CA ILE A 206 33.27 -30.51 13.83
C ILE A 206 32.77 -30.66 12.37
N VAL A 207 33.61 -31.19 11.48
CA VAL A 207 33.22 -31.42 10.08
C VAL A 207 32.18 -32.55 9.98
N ASN A 208 32.28 -33.59 10.77
CA ASN A 208 31.28 -34.65 10.86
C ASN A 208 29.97 -34.14 11.42
N LEU A 209 30.03 -33.34 12.50
CA LEU A 209 28.87 -32.67 13.09
C LEU A 209 28.16 -31.79 12.07
N LYS A 210 28.91 -30.98 11.32
CA LYS A 210 28.34 -30.14 10.25
C LYS A 210 27.61 -30.99 9.20
N HIS A 211 28.17 -32.12 8.81
CA HIS A 211 27.58 -33.03 7.85
C HIS A 211 26.29 -33.66 8.39
N ASP A 212 26.31 -34.15 9.61
CA ASP A 212 25.14 -34.72 10.28
C ASP A 212 24.00 -33.69 10.45
N ILE A 213 24.34 -32.46 10.78
CA ILE A 213 23.35 -31.36 10.85
C ILE A 213 22.72 -31.10 9.47
N TYR A 214 23.53 -31.05 8.40
CA TYR A 214 23.04 -30.88 7.03
C TYR A 214 22.09 -32.01 6.63
N GLU A 215 22.48 -33.28 6.90
CA GLU A 215 21.68 -34.46 6.59
C GLU A 215 20.36 -34.44 7.40
N MET A 216 20.42 -34.15 8.69
CA MET A 216 19.24 -34.04 9.56
C MET A 216 18.26 -33.00 9.02
N LEU A 217 18.75 -31.81 8.65
CA LEU A 217 17.91 -30.75 8.10
C LEU A 217 17.32 -31.11 6.73
N THR A 218 18.08 -31.78 5.88
CA THR A 218 17.63 -32.24 4.56
C THR A 218 16.49 -33.26 4.66
N ASN A 219 16.48 -34.08 5.70
CA ASN A 219 15.46 -35.11 5.94
C ASN A 219 14.35 -34.65 6.89
N HIS A 220 14.44 -33.40 7.40
CA HIS A 220 13.47 -32.87 8.37
C HIS A 220 12.14 -32.53 7.70
N PRO A 221 10.98 -33.04 8.19
CA PRO A 221 9.68 -32.82 7.55
C PRO A 221 9.24 -31.34 7.49
N GLY A 222 9.66 -30.53 8.47
CA GLY A 222 9.31 -29.11 8.56
C GLY A 222 10.26 -28.16 7.80
N ILE A 223 11.36 -28.66 7.24
CA ILE A 223 12.35 -27.84 6.49
C ILE A 223 12.08 -27.94 4.99
N ALA A 224 12.09 -26.79 4.32
CA ALA A 224 11.94 -26.70 2.88
C ALA A 224 13.29 -27.05 2.21
N THR A 225 13.29 -28.04 1.33
CA THR A 225 14.47 -28.50 0.59
C THR A 225 14.22 -28.45 -0.91
N GLU A 226 15.29 -28.42 -1.72
CA GLU A 226 15.21 -28.37 -3.19
C GLU A 226 14.53 -29.60 -3.83
N LYS A 227 14.41 -30.70 -3.09
CA LYS A 227 13.77 -31.93 -3.58
C LYS A 227 12.26 -31.78 -3.85
N GLU A 228 11.65 -30.71 -3.39
CA GLU A 228 10.23 -30.47 -3.64
C GLU A 228 10.03 -29.63 -4.90
N HIS A 229 9.92 -30.31 -6.03
CA HIS A 229 9.55 -29.67 -7.30
C HIS A 229 8.10 -29.22 -7.29
N ILE A 230 7.86 -27.93 -7.07
CA ILE A 230 6.63 -27.31 -7.58
C ILE A 230 6.87 -26.98 -9.05
N VAL A 231 6.55 -27.96 -9.91
CA VAL A 231 6.61 -27.79 -11.36
C VAL A 231 5.45 -26.88 -11.81
N ARG A 232 5.73 -25.61 -12.02
CA ARG A 232 4.97 -24.80 -12.97
C ARG A 232 5.93 -24.01 -13.84
N LYS A 233 6.08 -24.50 -15.06
CA LYS A 233 6.81 -23.83 -16.13
C LYS A 233 6.10 -22.53 -16.50
N SER A 234 6.70 -21.39 -16.20
CA SER A 234 6.38 -20.11 -16.82
C SER A 234 7.61 -19.58 -17.54
N LYS A 235 7.50 -19.42 -18.86
CA LYS A 235 8.57 -19.13 -19.80
C LYS A 235 8.98 -17.64 -19.90
N LYS A 236 8.64 -16.76 -18.97
CA LYS A 236 8.59 -15.31 -19.26
C LYS A 236 9.66 -14.42 -18.61
N PHE A 237 10.55 -14.94 -17.74
CA PHE A 237 11.57 -14.09 -17.14
C PHE A 237 12.91 -14.85 -17.06
N GLU A 238 13.77 -14.62 -18.04
CA GLU A 238 15.18 -14.99 -18.00
C GLU A 238 15.91 -14.01 -17.06
N GLY A 239 16.44 -14.49 -15.94
CA GLY A 239 17.27 -13.69 -15.03
C GLY A 239 16.81 -13.58 -13.58
N ILE A 240 15.54 -13.87 -13.25
CA ILE A 240 15.06 -13.89 -11.86
C ILE A 240 14.72 -15.32 -11.49
N SER A 241 15.25 -15.80 -10.35
CA SER A 241 14.89 -17.11 -9.81
C SER A 241 13.37 -17.19 -9.63
N ARG A 242 12.74 -18.26 -10.10
CA ARG A 242 11.30 -18.49 -9.91
C ARG A 242 10.90 -18.49 -8.45
N ASP A 243 11.77 -18.95 -7.59
CA ASP A 243 11.56 -19.00 -6.15
C ASP A 243 11.54 -17.59 -5.56
N ASP A 244 12.37 -16.67 -6.06
CA ASP A 244 12.36 -15.28 -5.63
C ASP A 244 11.08 -14.55 -6.09
N LEU A 245 10.63 -14.79 -7.35
CA LEU A 245 9.37 -14.24 -7.87
C LEU A 245 8.15 -14.70 -7.09
N HIS A 246 8.16 -15.93 -6.58
CA HIS A 246 7.03 -16.51 -5.86
C HIS A 246 7.17 -16.44 -4.34
N GLY A 247 8.21 -15.78 -3.81
CA GLY A 247 8.45 -15.68 -2.37
C GLY A 247 8.79 -17.02 -1.73
N VAL A 248 9.44 -17.90 -2.47
CA VAL A 248 9.88 -19.23 -2.02
C VAL A 248 11.38 -19.24 -1.82
N LYS A 249 11.84 -19.46 -0.60
CA LYS A 249 13.25 -19.63 -0.28
C LYS A 249 13.46 -21.04 0.28
N ARG A 250 14.41 -21.78 -0.29
CA ARG A 250 14.71 -23.19 0.06
C ARG A 250 16.18 -23.44 0.32
N ASN A 251 16.98 -22.39 0.38
CA ASN A 251 18.41 -22.53 0.58
C ASN A 251 18.69 -23.21 1.91
N LEU A 252 19.41 -24.30 1.88
CA LEU A 252 19.90 -25.03 3.04
C LEU A 252 21.43 -24.95 3.05
N MET A 253 21.98 -24.31 4.07
CA MET A 253 23.41 -24.11 4.22
C MET A 253 23.84 -24.43 5.64
N VAL A 254 24.86 -25.24 5.80
CA VAL A 254 25.54 -25.53 7.06
C VAL A 254 27.04 -25.50 6.79
N TYR A 255 27.73 -24.51 7.33
CA TYR A 255 29.15 -24.31 7.11
C TYR A 255 29.87 -23.89 8.40
N VAL A 256 31.11 -24.31 8.54
CA VAL A 256 32.01 -23.64 9.49
C VAL A 256 32.27 -22.26 8.92
N ASP A 257 31.91 -21.23 9.65
CA ASP A 257 31.79 -19.84 9.15
C ASP A 257 33.01 -19.02 9.59
N GLU A 258 33.33 -19.07 10.87
CA GLU A 258 34.41 -18.27 11.43
C GLU A 258 34.98 -18.85 12.74
N TYR A 259 36.16 -18.39 13.12
CA TYR A 259 36.72 -18.59 14.44
C TYR A 259 36.33 -17.39 15.34
N GLY A 260 35.44 -17.64 16.32
CA GLY A 260 35.00 -16.64 17.29
C GLY A 260 35.99 -16.48 18.44
N ALA A 261 35.68 -15.59 19.41
CA ALA A 261 36.56 -15.35 20.55
C ALA A 261 36.80 -16.59 21.44
N SER A 262 35.80 -17.49 21.53
CA SER A 262 35.86 -18.72 22.36
C SER A 262 35.30 -19.95 21.64
N SER A 263 35.07 -19.87 20.34
CA SER A 263 34.37 -20.93 19.60
C SER A 263 34.77 -21.03 18.12
N VAL A 264 34.63 -22.22 17.58
CA VAL A 264 34.54 -22.43 16.14
C VAL A 264 33.07 -22.35 15.77
N ASN A 265 32.70 -21.35 14.99
CA ASN A 265 31.31 -21.03 14.67
C ASN A 265 30.81 -21.82 13.43
N ILE A 266 29.69 -22.51 13.60
CA ILE A 266 28.98 -23.20 12.52
C ILE A 266 27.73 -22.43 12.22
N MET A 267 27.61 -21.88 11.02
CA MET A 267 26.41 -21.24 10.53
C MET A 267 25.40 -22.28 10.05
N VAL A 268 24.19 -22.19 10.57
CA VAL A 268 23.02 -22.93 10.08
C VAL A 268 22.04 -21.94 9.47
N TYR A 269 21.66 -22.17 8.22
CA TYR A 269 20.75 -21.31 7.48
C TYR A 269 19.78 -22.17 6.68
N CYS A 270 18.50 -22.12 7.01
CA CYS A 270 17.46 -22.88 6.32
C CYS A 270 16.12 -22.14 6.40
N PHE A 271 15.12 -22.69 5.72
CA PHE A 271 13.75 -22.17 5.73
C PHE A 271 12.78 -23.28 6.09
N THR A 272 11.75 -22.92 6.86
CA THR A 272 10.62 -23.84 7.15
C THR A 272 9.71 -23.96 5.94
N ARG A 273 8.87 -25.00 5.88
CA ARG A 273 7.83 -25.15 4.85
C ARG A 273 6.67 -24.21 5.09
N SER A 274 6.18 -24.16 6.33
CA SER A 274 5.10 -23.26 6.72
C SER A 274 5.62 -21.84 6.97
N PRO A 275 4.90 -20.79 6.51
CA PRO A 275 5.17 -19.42 6.86
C PRO A 275 4.59 -19.04 8.23
N ASP A 276 3.76 -19.88 8.85
CA ASP A 276 3.10 -19.60 10.10
C ASP A 276 4.07 -19.50 11.27
N TRP A 277 3.74 -18.66 12.24
CA TRP A 277 4.65 -18.41 13.34
C TRP A 277 4.76 -19.59 14.30
N GLU A 278 3.63 -20.17 14.66
CA GLU A 278 3.57 -21.29 15.59
C GLU A 278 4.29 -22.50 15.02
N ASP A 279 4.02 -22.85 13.76
CA ASP A 279 4.71 -23.92 13.05
C ASP A 279 6.21 -23.67 12.97
N TRP A 280 6.62 -22.42 12.69
CA TRP A 280 8.03 -22.06 12.63
C TRP A 280 8.72 -22.21 13.98
N LEU A 281 8.06 -21.83 15.10
CA LEU A 281 8.60 -22.02 16.43
C LEU A 281 8.77 -23.50 16.75
N ALA A 282 7.76 -24.32 16.48
CA ALA A 282 7.79 -25.76 16.72
C ALA A 282 8.92 -26.45 15.91
N VAL A 283 9.06 -26.10 14.63
CA VAL A 283 10.14 -26.62 13.79
C VAL A 283 11.50 -26.16 14.30
N LYS A 284 11.64 -24.88 14.68
CA LYS A 284 12.89 -24.34 15.20
C LYS A 284 13.30 -25.02 16.51
N GLU A 285 12.36 -25.27 17.41
CA GLU A 285 12.59 -25.98 18.66
C GLU A 285 13.07 -27.41 18.40
N ASP A 286 12.36 -28.15 17.55
CA ASP A 286 12.76 -29.52 17.17
C ASP A 286 14.16 -29.59 16.54
N VAL A 287 14.46 -28.61 15.67
CA VAL A 287 15.81 -28.49 15.08
C VAL A 287 16.87 -28.25 16.15
N ILE A 288 16.62 -27.35 17.12
CA ILE A 288 17.57 -27.07 18.22
C ILE A 288 17.82 -28.33 19.04
N VAL A 289 16.75 -29.04 19.43
CA VAL A 289 16.84 -30.28 20.22
C VAL A 289 17.63 -31.37 19.47
N LYS A 290 17.37 -31.53 18.17
CA LYS A 290 18.10 -32.49 17.33
C LYS A 290 19.56 -32.10 17.17
N ILE A 291 19.89 -30.83 16.98
CA ILE A 291 21.28 -30.34 16.92
C ILE A 291 21.99 -30.65 18.23
N HIS A 292 21.37 -30.46 19.37
CA HIS A 292 21.98 -30.81 20.68
C HIS A 292 22.40 -32.28 20.74
N LYS A 293 21.52 -33.20 20.33
CA LYS A 293 21.82 -34.64 20.25
C LYS A 293 22.93 -34.96 19.26
N LEU A 294 23.06 -34.19 18.19
CA LEU A 294 24.16 -34.39 17.21
C LEU A 294 25.50 -33.91 17.75
N PHE A 295 25.53 -32.90 18.61
CA PHE A 295 26.74 -32.50 19.35
C PHE A 295 27.22 -33.63 20.22
N GLU A 296 26.34 -34.23 21.04
CA GLU A 296 26.67 -35.39 21.87
C GLU A 296 27.17 -36.60 21.04
N LYS A 297 26.45 -36.90 19.93
CA LYS A 297 26.81 -38.01 19.03
C LYS A 297 28.22 -37.88 18.44
N ASN A 298 28.63 -36.66 18.11
CA ASN A 298 29.91 -36.36 17.46
C ASN A 298 31.03 -36.01 18.47
N ASN A 299 30.82 -36.25 19.76
CA ASN A 299 31.73 -35.88 20.86
C ASN A 299 32.18 -34.41 20.79
N CYS A 300 31.26 -33.52 20.42
CA CYS A 300 31.50 -32.08 20.37
C CYS A 300 30.81 -31.40 21.56
N ASP A 301 31.51 -30.46 22.17
CA ASP A 301 30.98 -29.61 23.24
C ASP A 301 30.62 -28.21 22.73
N PHE A 302 29.55 -27.68 23.29
CA PHE A 302 29.20 -26.28 23.05
C PHE A 302 30.17 -25.32 23.71
N ALA A 303 30.54 -24.28 23.00
CA ALA A 303 31.44 -23.27 23.54
C ALA A 303 30.77 -22.42 24.60
N TYR A 304 31.45 -22.21 25.70
CA TYR A 304 31.11 -21.24 26.73
C TYR A 304 32.05 -20.03 26.62
N PRO A 305 31.64 -18.84 27.07
CA PRO A 305 32.55 -17.71 27.20
C PRO A 305 33.73 -18.08 28.11
N THR A 306 34.93 -18.18 27.56
CA THR A 306 36.16 -18.58 28.28
C THR A 306 37.11 -17.41 28.40
N GLN A 307 37.79 -17.29 29.55
CA GLN A 307 38.83 -16.32 29.81
C GLN A 307 40.05 -17.02 30.38
N THR A 308 41.23 -16.72 29.86
CA THR A 308 42.51 -17.20 30.42
C THR A 308 43.03 -16.15 31.42
N LEU A 309 43.16 -16.54 32.70
CA LEU A 309 43.68 -15.67 33.75
C LEU A 309 45.16 -16.05 34.00
N HIS A 310 46.08 -15.12 33.75
CA HIS A 310 47.47 -15.25 34.13
C HIS A 310 47.69 -14.64 35.53
N LEU A 311 47.76 -15.49 36.54
CA LEU A 311 48.06 -15.10 37.89
C LEU A 311 49.59 -14.93 38.03
N LYS A 312 50.09 -13.70 38.22
CA LYS A 312 51.44 -13.47 38.67
C LYS A 312 51.55 -13.91 40.15
N LYS A 313 52.42 -14.88 40.41
CA LYS A 313 52.86 -15.19 41.80
C LYS A 313 53.74 -14.07 42.36
#